data_ec73bb6b2d8ac8deea5305d17f261db4
#
_entry.id   ec73bb6b2d8ac8deea5305d17f261db4
#
_cell.length_a   1.000
_cell.length_b   1.000
_cell.length_c   1.000
_cell.angle_alpha   90.00
_cell.angle_beta   90.00
_cell.angle_gamma   90.00
#
_symmetry.space_group_name_H-M   'P 1'
#
loop_
_entity.id
_entity.type
_entity.pdbx_description
1 polymer ?
#
loop_
_entity_poly.entity_id
_entity_poly.type
_entity_poly.pdbx_seq_one_letter_code
_entity_poly.pdbx_strand_id
1 'polypeptide(L)'
;MRSIIIGGGVAGCAIAAALRGVSGMHDSMMIEKRAANDPAGMGFILMPNGLAALDAIAPEFDWRSAGRCIDRVTLCTHDGVALSDTTIDPAVCVSREKFLRMLRESASDTTTLEGASFEGLERSSDGSTTAVRLEDGARVEGDLFFGCDGARSKVRTTLFPHALLAPVAVMEIVSIAEAPALAARLGTNFRKFHDAEGGFAIGLLAESATRVVWFVQFDALRWTLANASAETLSSFIRERIAYWASEVTEAFNATDFTKSHLWPTRDLAPLASLACENLALVGDAAHACLPFTSQGANGALVDAMILRHELSAVCNDADVCRAFARYSTQRRPHHQRMFTEGRRLRAAFLAPLAQQPPVLPLIA
;
A
#
# COMPACT_ATOMS: atom_id res chain seq x y z
N MET A 1 6.57 -27.16 8.11
CA MET A 1 5.20 -26.73 7.80
C MET A 1 5.21 -26.04 6.44
N ARG A 2 4.17 -26.27 5.65
CA ARG A 2 3.99 -25.68 4.33
C ARG A 2 3.11 -24.43 4.41
N SER A 3 3.63 -23.29 3.93
CA SER A 3 2.97 -21.99 3.96
C SER A 3 2.40 -21.64 2.59
N ILE A 4 1.12 -21.27 2.52
CA ILE A 4 0.47 -20.85 1.29
C ILE A 4 0.13 -19.35 1.38
N ILE A 5 0.71 -18.57 0.47
CA ILE A 5 0.56 -17.11 0.41
C ILE A 5 -0.31 -16.76 -0.80
N ILE A 6 -1.46 -16.17 -0.57
CA ILE A 6 -2.44 -15.84 -1.61
C ILE A 6 -2.30 -14.35 -1.97
N GLY A 7 -1.64 -14.05 -3.08
CA GLY A 7 -1.31 -12.72 -3.59
C GLY A 7 0.16 -12.35 -3.50
N GLY A 8 0.78 -12.00 -4.64
CA GLY A 8 2.20 -11.65 -4.80
C GLY A 8 2.49 -10.14 -4.80
N GLY A 9 1.67 -9.35 -4.11
CA GLY A 9 1.90 -7.91 -3.88
C GLY A 9 2.88 -7.65 -2.73
N VAL A 10 2.90 -6.41 -2.21
CA VAL A 10 3.77 -6.01 -1.09
C VAL A 10 3.59 -6.93 0.11
N ALA A 11 2.34 -7.18 0.52
CA ALA A 11 2.04 -8.04 1.67
C ALA A 11 2.55 -9.47 1.49
N GLY A 12 2.27 -10.10 0.33
CA GLY A 12 2.69 -11.47 0.08
C GLY A 12 4.21 -11.64 -0.01
N CYS A 13 4.88 -10.74 -0.73
CA CYS A 13 6.35 -10.76 -0.79
C CYS A 13 6.99 -10.48 0.58
N ALA A 14 6.39 -9.60 1.41
CA ALA A 14 6.87 -9.34 2.76
C ALA A 14 6.68 -10.58 3.68
N ILE A 15 5.56 -11.30 3.57
CA ILE A 15 5.36 -12.56 4.28
C ILE A 15 6.37 -13.60 3.82
N ALA A 16 6.58 -13.76 2.52
CA ALA A 16 7.58 -14.71 1.99
C ALA A 16 8.99 -14.41 2.53
N ALA A 17 9.41 -13.14 2.53
CA ALA A 17 10.69 -12.72 3.12
C ALA A 17 10.72 -12.95 4.64
N ALA A 18 9.62 -12.69 5.34
CA ALA A 18 9.51 -12.86 6.79
C ALA A 18 9.62 -14.33 7.22
N LEU A 19 9.06 -15.25 6.44
CA LEU A 19 9.09 -16.68 6.73
C LEU A 19 10.47 -17.32 6.47
N ARG A 20 11.30 -16.71 5.63
CA ARG A 20 12.67 -17.14 5.40
C ARG A 20 13.47 -17.08 6.71
N GLY A 21 14.02 -18.19 7.12
CA GLY A 21 14.77 -18.31 8.38
C GLY A 21 13.91 -18.48 9.64
N VAL A 22 12.59 -18.63 9.51
CA VAL A 22 11.75 -19.16 10.61
C VAL A 22 11.86 -20.68 10.64
N SER A 23 12.30 -21.21 11.77
CA SER A 23 12.49 -22.66 11.94
C SER A 23 11.17 -23.41 11.70
N GLY A 24 11.21 -24.47 10.93
CA GLY A 24 10.02 -25.27 10.60
C GLY A 24 9.18 -24.75 9.43
N MET A 25 9.47 -23.55 8.86
CA MET A 25 8.75 -22.93 7.75
C MET A 25 9.57 -22.97 6.45
N HIS A 26 9.90 -24.19 5.97
CA HIS A 26 10.86 -24.36 4.87
C HIS A 26 10.23 -24.53 3.49
N ASP A 27 8.90 -24.70 3.41
CA ASP A 27 8.16 -24.85 2.16
C ASP A 27 7.12 -23.74 2.07
N SER A 28 7.41 -22.74 1.24
CA SER A 28 6.50 -21.62 1.01
C SER A 28 6.12 -21.53 -0.46
N MET A 29 4.82 -21.44 -0.73
CA MET A 29 4.28 -21.24 -2.06
C MET A 29 3.43 -19.99 -2.11
N MET A 30 3.69 -19.12 -3.09
CA MET A 30 2.93 -17.92 -3.36
C MET A 30 2.07 -18.10 -4.62
N ILE A 31 0.79 -17.77 -4.53
CA ILE A 31 -0.18 -17.83 -5.62
C ILE A 31 -0.43 -16.39 -6.09
N GLU A 32 -0.09 -16.08 -7.34
CA GLU A 32 -0.26 -14.72 -7.91
C GLU A 32 -1.00 -14.80 -9.25
N LYS A 33 -2.09 -14.04 -9.36
CA LYS A 33 -2.94 -14.00 -10.56
C LYS A 33 -2.31 -13.29 -11.76
N ARG A 34 -1.33 -12.42 -11.54
CA ARG A 34 -0.63 -11.69 -12.59
C ARG A 34 0.63 -12.42 -13.00
N ALA A 35 1.04 -12.24 -14.26
CA ALA A 35 2.36 -12.64 -14.69
C ALA A 35 3.43 -11.72 -14.09
N ALA A 36 4.67 -12.20 -13.96
CA ALA A 36 5.79 -11.52 -13.31
C ALA A 36 6.08 -10.09 -13.81
N ASN A 37 5.72 -9.78 -15.05
CA ASN A 37 6.08 -8.54 -15.73
C ASN A 37 4.95 -7.50 -15.82
N ASP A 38 3.90 -7.59 -15.01
CA ASP A 38 2.86 -6.56 -14.99
C ASP A 38 3.31 -5.35 -14.13
N PRO A 39 3.73 -4.22 -14.75
CA PRO A 39 4.24 -3.05 -14.03
C PRO A 39 3.08 -2.25 -13.44
N ALA A 40 2.43 -2.78 -12.42
CA ALA A 40 1.32 -2.09 -11.78
C ALA A 40 1.79 -1.18 -10.65
N GLY A 41 1.54 0.11 -10.80
CA GLY A 41 1.66 1.12 -9.75
C GLY A 41 2.93 1.96 -9.84
N MET A 42 2.88 3.15 -9.25
CA MET A 42 3.83 4.24 -9.44
C MET A 42 4.92 4.28 -8.39
N GLY A 43 4.59 4.69 -7.19
CA GLY A 43 5.51 4.83 -6.08
C GLY A 43 4.76 5.07 -4.79
N PHE A 44 5.49 4.96 -3.70
CA PHE A 44 4.96 5.25 -2.36
C PHE A 44 6.09 5.65 -1.42
N ILE A 45 5.72 6.05 -0.22
CA ILE A 45 6.66 6.44 0.83
C ILE A 45 6.80 5.29 1.81
N LEU A 46 8.04 4.80 1.98
CA LEU A 46 8.43 3.93 3.07
C LEU A 46 8.66 4.79 4.31
N MET A 47 7.75 4.69 5.27
CA MET A 47 7.82 5.40 6.54
C MET A 47 8.79 4.70 7.52
N PRO A 48 9.23 5.36 8.60
CA PRO A 48 10.16 4.77 9.57
C PRO A 48 9.73 3.40 10.10
N ASN A 49 8.43 3.18 10.36
CA ASN A 49 7.91 1.89 10.81
C ASN A 49 8.00 0.81 9.73
N GLY A 50 7.77 1.15 8.47
CA GLY A 50 7.94 0.24 7.35
C GLY A 50 9.42 -0.10 7.08
N LEU A 51 10.32 0.90 7.20
CA LEU A 51 11.77 0.69 7.09
C LEU A 51 12.29 -0.21 8.21
N ALA A 52 11.86 0.01 9.46
CA ALA A 52 12.21 -0.87 10.59
C ALA A 52 11.72 -2.30 10.39
N ALA A 53 10.52 -2.46 9.83
CA ALA A 53 9.99 -3.78 9.48
C ALA A 53 10.82 -4.47 8.40
N LEU A 54 11.24 -3.75 7.35
CA LEU A 54 12.12 -4.25 6.30
C LEU A 54 13.49 -4.65 6.83
N ASP A 55 14.10 -3.84 7.71
CA ASP A 55 15.36 -4.18 8.38
C ASP A 55 15.24 -5.49 9.19
N ALA A 56 14.05 -5.79 9.72
CA ALA A 56 13.80 -7.01 10.48
C ALA A 56 13.56 -8.25 9.59
N ILE A 57 12.84 -8.11 8.46
CA ILE A 57 12.46 -9.26 7.63
C ILE A 57 13.43 -9.54 6.49
N ALA A 58 14.18 -8.53 6.02
CA ALA A 58 15.13 -8.62 4.91
C ALA A 58 16.33 -7.68 5.13
N PRO A 59 17.15 -7.94 6.16
CA PRO A 59 18.27 -7.07 6.57
C PRO A 59 19.43 -7.01 5.57
N GLU A 60 19.46 -7.91 4.60
CA GLU A 60 20.49 -7.97 3.55
C GLU A 60 20.39 -6.84 2.50
N PHE A 61 19.28 -6.08 2.49
CA PHE A 61 19.07 -4.98 1.55
C PHE A 61 19.20 -3.63 2.24
N ASP A 62 19.86 -2.67 1.57
CA ASP A 62 19.82 -1.27 1.97
C ASP A 62 18.55 -0.60 1.44
N TRP A 63 17.49 -0.68 2.22
CA TRP A 63 16.17 -0.13 1.87
C TRP A 63 16.17 1.40 1.79
N ARG A 64 17.08 2.07 2.50
CA ARG A 64 17.20 3.54 2.51
C ARG A 64 17.79 4.06 1.22
N SER A 65 18.65 3.29 0.58
CA SER A 65 19.20 3.58 -0.77
C SER A 65 18.28 3.10 -1.92
N ALA A 66 17.15 2.48 -1.60
CA ALA A 66 16.19 2.04 -2.62
C ALA A 66 15.54 3.21 -3.39
N GLY A 67 15.41 4.39 -2.76
CA GLY A 67 14.80 5.57 -3.33
C GLY A 67 15.42 6.87 -2.82
N ARG A 68 14.62 7.93 -2.75
CA ARG A 68 15.04 9.24 -2.28
C ARG A 68 14.57 9.48 -0.84
N CYS A 69 15.43 9.97 0.01
CA CYS A 69 15.07 10.39 1.36
C CYS A 69 14.05 11.53 1.33
N ILE A 70 13.06 11.43 2.21
CA ILE A 70 12.06 12.48 2.51
C ILE A 70 12.15 12.75 4.01
N ASP A 71 12.54 13.94 4.40
CA ASP A 71 12.66 14.38 5.78
C ASP A 71 11.94 15.71 6.06
N ARG A 72 11.25 16.24 5.05
CA ARG A 72 10.51 17.49 5.12
C ARG A 72 9.20 17.39 4.35
N VAL A 73 8.16 18.02 4.88
CA VAL A 73 6.85 18.15 4.21
C VAL A 73 6.41 19.61 4.25
N THR A 74 6.15 20.17 3.07
CA THR A 74 5.60 21.52 2.93
C THR A 74 4.20 21.44 2.33
N LEU A 75 3.20 21.87 3.08
CA LEU A 75 1.83 22.04 2.57
C LEU A 75 1.69 23.46 2.03
N CYS A 76 1.14 23.58 0.83
CA CYS A 76 1.05 24.85 0.10
C CYS A 76 -0.39 25.09 -0.37
N THR A 77 -0.71 26.36 -0.62
CA THR A 77 -1.82 26.74 -1.49
C THR A 77 -1.52 26.33 -2.93
N HIS A 78 -2.53 26.32 -3.80
CA HIS A 78 -2.36 25.94 -5.20
C HIS A 78 -1.32 26.80 -5.96
N ASP A 79 -1.14 28.09 -5.60
CA ASP A 79 -0.16 29.02 -6.18
C ASP A 79 1.24 28.91 -5.53
N GLY A 80 1.43 28.03 -4.53
CA GLY A 80 2.73 27.72 -3.96
C GLY A 80 3.08 28.44 -2.66
N VAL A 81 2.17 29.24 -2.09
CA VAL A 81 2.39 29.86 -0.78
C VAL A 81 2.39 28.78 0.31
N ALA A 82 3.43 28.72 1.13
CA ALA A 82 3.54 27.74 2.18
C ALA A 82 2.52 27.99 3.30
N LEU A 83 1.73 26.98 3.63
CA LEU A 83 0.78 26.96 4.74
C LEU A 83 1.40 26.35 6.00
N SER A 84 2.21 25.33 5.81
CA SER A 84 3.02 24.72 6.87
C SER A 84 4.29 24.10 6.28
N ASP A 85 5.30 23.98 7.12
CA ASP A 85 6.59 23.41 6.77
C ASP A 85 7.10 22.61 7.98
N THR A 86 7.21 21.30 7.84
CA THR A 86 7.42 20.36 8.94
C THR A 86 8.55 19.42 8.62
N THR A 87 9.52 19.30 9.54
CA THR A 87 10.50 18.21 9.52
C THR A 87 9.85 16.94 10.05
N ILE A 88 10.12 15.82 9.39
CA ILE A 88 9.63 14.50 9.76
C ILE A 88 10.80 13.53 9.95
N ASP A 89 10.56 12.42 10.62
CA ASP A 89 11.53 11.33 10.65
C ASP A 89 11.80 10.82 9.22
N PRO A 90 13.08 10.52 8.87
CA PRO A 90 13.45 10.16 7.53
C PRO A 90 12.65 8.99 6.96
N ALA A 91 11.97 9.23 5.86
CA ALA A 91 11.24 8.27 5.05
C ALA A 91 11.90 8.12 3.67
N VAL A 92 11.46 7.19 2.84
CA VAL A 92 12.02 6.96 1.50
C VAL A 92 10.92 6.93 0.45
N CYS A 93 10.97 7.84 -0.52
CA CYS A 93 10.15 7.75 -1.73
C CYS A 93 10.78 6.74 -2.69
N VAL A 94 10.06 5.71 -3.06
CA VAL A 94 10.54 4.61 -3.92
C VAL A 94 9.51 4.27 -4.99
N SER A 95 9.97 3.94 -6.20
CA SER A 95 9.08 3.38 -7.22
C SER A 95 8.61 1.99 -6.80
N ARG A 96 7.33 1.69 -7.05
CA ARG A 96 6.74 0.40 -6.72
C ARG A 96 7.43 -0.75 -7.43
N GLU A 97 7.83 -0.56 -8.68
CA GLU A 97 8.55 -1.56 -9.48
C GLU A 97 9.87 -1.95 -8.79
N LYS A 98 10.73 -0.97 -8.50
CA LYS A 98 12.02 -1.21 -7.83
C LYS A 98 11.83 -1.89 -6.48
N PHE A 99 10.91 -1.38 -5.67
CA PHE A 99 10.64 -1.93 -4.36
C PHE A 99 10.15 -3.38 -4.40
N LEU A 100 9.17 -3.70 -5.26
CA LEU A 100 8.66 -5.07 -5.40
C LEU A 100 9.72 -6.02 -5.95
N ARG A 101 10.59 -5.56 -6.86
CA ARG A 101 11.72 -6.37 -7.34
C ARG A 101 12.65 -6.74 -6.18
N MET A 102 13.11 -5.77 -5.41
CA MET A 102 13.97 -6.02 -4.24
C MET A 102 13.29 -6.94 -3.21
N LEU A 103 11.99 -6.72 -2.95
CA LEU A 103 11.25 -7.53 -1.99
C LEU A 103 11.03 -8.98 -2.50
N ARG A 104 10.87 -9.19 -3.81
CA ARG A 104 10.85 -10.53 -4.42
C ARG A 104 12.22 -11.21 -4.37
N GLU A 105 13.30 -10.47 -4.59
CA GLU A 105 14.66 -10.97 -4.43
C GLU A 105 14.90 -11.45 -2.99
N SER A 106 14.39 -10.72 -1.99
CA SER A 106 14.45 -11.14 -0.59
C SER A 106 13.61 -12.37 -0.27
N ALA A 107 12.69 -12.76 -1.14
CA ALA A 107 11.78 -13.91 -1.02
C ALA A 107 12.10 -15.03 -2.03
N SER A 108 13.34 -15.10 -2.52
CA SER A 108 13.76 -15.99 -3.63
C SER A 108 13.56 -17.49 -3.36
N ASP A 109 13.50 -17.91 -2.09
CA ASP A 109 13.28 -19.29 -1.71
C ASP A 109 11.79 -19.72 -1.79
N THR A 110 10.88 -18.78 -2.06
CA THR A 110 9.45 -19.04 -2.17
C THR A 110 9.09 -19.39 -3.62
N THR A 111 8.50 -20.58 -3.82
CA THR A 111 7.97 -20.97 -5.13
C THR A 111 6.75 -20.10 -5.47
N THR A 112 6.74 -19.45 -6.64
CA THR A 112 5.60 -18.64 -7.08
C THR A 112 4.84 -19.34 -8.21
N LEU A 113 3.53 -19.53 -8.01
CA LEU A 113 2.59 -19.99 -9.02
C LEU A 113 1.94 -18.75 -9.66
N GLU A 114 2.45 -18.35 -10.82
CA GLU A 114 1.98 -17.18 -11.56
C GLU A 114 0.78 -17.51 -12.46
N GLY A 115 -0.06 -16.49 -12.76
CA GLY A 115 -1.28 -16.66 -13.56
C GLY A 115 -2.39 -17.44 -12.84
N ALA A 116 -2.20 -17.75 -11.55
CA ALA A 116 -3.12 -18.56 -10.75
C ALA A 116 -4.02 -17.67 -9.88
N SER A 117 -5.32 -17.78 -10.06
CA SER A 117 -6.33 -17.01 -9.32
C SER A 117 -6.97 -17.84 -8.22
N PHE A 118 -7.03 -17.27 -7.01
CA PHE A 118 -7.77 -17.85 -5.89
C PHE A 118 -9.27 -17.90 -6.18
N GLU A 119 -9.89 -19.05 -5.95
CA GLU A 119 -11.32 -19.26 -6.02
C GLU A 119 -11.95 -19.42 -4.63
N GLY A 120 -11.41 -20.29 -3.78
CA GLY A 120 -12.01 -20.60 -2.48
C GLY A 120 -11.09 -21.36 -1.53
N LEU A 121 -11.60 -21.61 -0.32
CA LEU A 121 -10.94 -22.36 0.74
C LEU A 121 -11.61 -23.72 0.94
N GLU A 122 -10.82 -24.77 1.16
CA GLU A 122 -11.28 -26.03 1.72
C GLU A 122 -10.97 -26.05 3.21
N ARG A 123 -11.94 -26.50 4.01
CA ARG A 123 -11.82 -26.48 5.46
C ARG A 123 -12.16 -27.84 6.05
N SER A 124 -11.48 -28.21 7.12
CA SER A 124 -11.78 -29.37 7.95
C SER A 124 -12.99 -29.09 8.87
N SER A 125 -13.47 -30.11 9.55
CA SER A 125 -14.61 -30.03 10.46
C SER A 125 -14.38 -29.13 11.69
N ASP A 126 -13.13 -28.90 12.08
CA ASP A 126 -12.71 -28.00 13.17
C ASP A 126 -12.59 -26.53 12.70
N GLY A 127 -12.80 -26.27 11.41
CA GLY A 127 -12.73 -24.94 10.81
C GLY A 127 -11.34 -24.55 10.28
N SER A 128 -10.31 -25.36 10.44
CA SER A 128 -8.97 -25.12 9.89
C SER A 128 -8.98 -25.22 8.37
N THR A 129 -8.23 -24.35 7.69
CA THR A 129 -8.04 -24.42 6.24
C THR A 129 -7.05 -25.54 5.91
N THR A 130 -7.42 -26.40 4.95
CA THR A 130 -6.59 -27.54 4.51
C THR A 130 -6.02 -27.33 3.12
N ALA A 131 -6.71 -26.59 2.27
CA ALA A 131 -6.25 -26.27 0.92
C ALA A 131 -6.87 -24.97 0.39
N VAL A 132 -6.20 -24.43 -0.62
CA VAL A 132 -6.71 -23.38 -1.51
C VAL A 132 -7.15 -24.01 -2.80
N ARG A 133 -8.35 -23.64 -3.29
CA ARG A 133 -8.83 -23.98 -4.62
C ARG A 133 -8.61 -22.82 -5.57
N LEU A 134 -8.11 -23.10 -6.77
CA LEU A 134 -7.83 -22.15 -7.84
C LEU A 134 -8.95 -22.16 -8.90
N GLU A 135 -9.07 -21.07 -9.66
CA GLU A 135 -10.12 -20.92 -10.70
C GLU A 135 -9.98 -21.95 -11.85
N ASP A 136 -8.79 -22.52 -12.07
CA ASP A 136 -8.55 -23.61 -13.03
C ASP A 136 -8.90 -25.00 -12.49
N GLY A 137 -9.39 -25.09 -11.25
CA GLY A 137 -9.72 -26.32 -10.56
C GLY A 137 -8.56 -26.96 -9.81
N ALA A 138 -7.34 -26.44 -9.89
CA ALA A 138 -6.21 -26.94 -9.13
C ALA A 138 -6.40 -26.71 -7.63
N ARG A 139 -5.77 -27.59 -6.85
CA ARG A 139 -5.85 -27.61 -5.39
C ARG A 139 -4.44 -27.53 -4.79
N VAL A 140 -4.24 -26.59 -3.86
CA VAL A 140 -2.95 -26.38 -3.20
C VAL A 140 -3.10 -26.58 -1.70
N GLU A 141 -2.54 -27.67 -1.18
CA GLU A 141 -2.55 -28.01 0.24
C GLU A 141 -1.49 -27.23 1.02
N GLY A 142 -1.76 -26.97 2.31
CA GLY A 142 -0.83 -26.32 3.22
C GLY A 142 -1.23 -26.48 4.67
N ASP A 143 -0.31 -26.08 5.56
CA ASP A 143 -0.49 -26.12 7.01
C ASP A 143 -0.90 -24.74 7.55
N LEU A 144 -0.41 -23.66 6.94
CA LEU A 144 -0.77 -22.27 7.28
C LEU A 144 -0.95 -21.42 6.04
N PHE A 145 -1.88 -20.45 6.13
CA PHE A 145 -2.35 -19.68 4.99
C PHE A 145 -2.31 -18.19 5.27
N PHE A 146 -1.93 -17.39 4.25
CA PHE A 146 -1.88 -15.94 4.34
C PHE A 146 -2.70 -15.32 3.21
N GLY A 147 -3.78 -14.63 3.55
CA GLY A 147 -4.58 -13.84 2.62
C GLY A 147 -3.93 -12.48 2.37
N CYS A 148 -3.18 -12.36 1.27
CA CYS A 148 -2.43 -11.16 0.84
C CYS A 148 -2.97 -10.60 -0.48
N ASP A 149 -4.22 -10.88 -0.84
CA ASP A 149 -4.84 -10.63 -2.13
C ASP A 149 -5.38 -9.20 -2.31
N GLY A 150 -4.97 -8.28 -1.42
CA GLY A 150 -5.15 -6.85 -1.54
C GLY A 150 -6.55 -6.34 -1.16
N ALA A 151 -6.83 -5.07 -1.46
CA ALA A 151 -8.04 -4.39 -0.98
C ALA A 151 -9.35 -5.10 -1.41
N ARG A 152 -9.39 -5.73 -2.60
CA ARG A 152 -10.55 -6.50 -3.10
C ARG A 152 -10.46 -7.98 -2.73
N SER A 153 -9.94 -8.30 -1.57
CA SER A 153 -9.66 -9.65 -1.11
C SER A 153 -10.87 -10.58 -1.19
N LYS A 154 -10.74 -11.65 -1.98
CA LYS A 154 -11.68 -12.78 -1.99
C LYS A 154 -11.52 -13.64 -0.73
N VAL A 155 -10.28 -13.75 -0.21
CA VAL A 155 -10.01 -14.47 1.05
C VAL A 155 -10.77 -13.82 2.19
N ARG A 156 -10.68 -12.48 2.34
CA ARG A 156 -11.46 -11.75 3.36
C ARG A 156 -12.95 -11.97 3.22
N THR A 157 -13.50 -11.83 2.02
CA THR A 157 -14.96 -11.99 1.82
C THR A 157 -15.44 -13.41 2.05
N THR A 158 -14.58 -14.42 1.86
CA THR A 158 -14.87 -15.81 2.22
C THR A 158 -14.94 -15.99 3.75
N LEU A 159 -14.02 -15.36 4.49
CA LEU A 159 -13.98 -15.46 5.96
C LEU A 159 -15.00 -14.54 6.65
N PHE A 160 -15.15 -13.33 6.12
CA PHE A 160 -15.96 -12.24 6.68
C PHE A 160 -16.85 -11.63 5.60
N PRO A 161 -17.97 -12.27 5.22
CA PRO A 161 -18.81 -11.84 4.09
C PRO A 161 -19.37 -10.42 4.21
N HIS A 162 -19.48 -9.90 5.43
CA HIS A 162 -19.99 -8.55 5.71
C HIS A 162 -18.88 -7.48 5.73
N ALA A 163 -17.61 -7.86 5.58
CA ALA A 163 -16.47 -6.95 5.58
C ALA A 163 -16.28 -6.29 4.22
N LEU A 164 -17.10 -5.30 3.91
CA LEU A 164 -17.11 -4.61 2.63
C LEU A 164 -16.27 -3.33 2.68
N LEU A 165 -15.63 -3.00 1.55
CA LEU A 165 -14.96 -1.73 1.36
C LEU A 165 -15.98 -0.57 1.36
N ALA A 166 -15.60 0.55 1.94
CA ALA A 166 -16.41 1.77 1.88
C ALA A 166 -16.55 2.28 0.43
N PRO A 167 -17.62 3.04 0.13
CA PRO A 167 -17.75 3.75 -1.14
C PRO A 167 -16.56 4.69 -1.41
N VAL A 168 -16.24 4.89 -2.70
CA VAL A 168 -15.19 5.83 -3.10
C VAL A 168 -15.66 7.25 -2.86
N ALA A 169 -14.91 8.02 -2.07
CA ALA A 169 -15.12 9.45 -1.87
C ALA A 169 -14.01 10.28 -2.53
N VAL A 170 -12.83 9.70 -2.69
CA VAL A 170 -11.66 10.37 -3.29
C VAL A 170 -11.05 9.44 -4.33
N MET A 171 -10.76 10.00 -5.50
CA MET A 171 -9.97 9.37 -6.54
C MET A 171 -8.55 9.90 -6.51
N GLU A 172 -7.62 9.11 -7.00
CA GLU A 172 -6.21 9.51 -7.10
C GLU A 172 -5.66 9.13 -8.48
N ILE A 173 -5.03 10.11 -9.16
CA ILE A 173 -4.23 9.86 -10.36
C ILE A 173 -2.77 9.90 -9.92
N VAL A 174 -2.03 8.81 -10.11
CA VAL A 174 -0.60 8.73 -9.78
C VAL A 174 0.21 8.63 -11.06
N SER A 175 1.30 9.38 -11.12
CA SER A 175 2.15 9.50 -12.30
C SER A 175 3.63 9.66 -11.92
N ILE A 176 4.51 9.43 -12.89
CA ILE A 176 5.94 9.75 -12.79
C ILE A 176 6.28 10.76 -13.88
N ALA A 177 6.94 11.85 -13.48
CA ALA A 177 7.49 12.85 -14.39
C ALA A 177 9.01 12.66 -14.51
N GLU A 178 9.55 12.68 -15.72
CA GLU A 178 10.99 12.73 -15.98
C GLU A 178 11.43 14.20 -15.95
N ALA A 179 11.73 14.72 -14.77
CA ALA A 179 11.96 16.14 -14.51
C ALA A 179 13.17 16.36 -13.59
N PRO A 180 14.41 16.25 -14.09
CA PRO A 180 15.63 16.35 -13.29
C PRO A 180 15.76 17.67 -12.52
N ALA A 181 15.42 18.78 -13.15
CA ALA A 181 15.49 20.11 -12.51
C ALA A 181 14.49 20.22 -11.35
N LEU A 182 13.28 19.71 -11.51
CA LEU A 182 12.27 19.66 -10.45
C LEU A 182 12.70 18.71 -9.34
N ALA A 183 13.19 17.52 -9.67
CA ALA A 183 13.69 16.56 -8.68
C ALA A 183 14.83 17.15 -7.81
N ALA A 184 15.73 17.91 -8.43
CA ALA A 184 16.80 18.61 -7.72
C ALA A 184 16.28 19.71 -6.77
N ARG A 185 15.27 20.49 -7.20
CA ARG A 185 14.66 21.54 -6.36
C ARG A 185 13.83 20.96 -5.20
N LEU A 186 13.10 19.87 -5.43
CA LEU A 186 12.36 19.18 -4.37
C LEU A 186 13.32 18.61 -3.31
N GLY A 187 14.46 18.03 -3.75
CA GLY A 187 15.44 17.47 -2.83
C GLY A 187 14.84 16.36 -1.96
N THR A 188 14.75 16.61 -0.64
CA THR A 188 14.16 15.71 0.37
C THR A 188 12.75 16.16 0.80
N ASN A 189 12.20 17.17 0.12
CA ASN A 189 10.94 17.78 0.52
C ASN A 189 9.75 17.15 -0.24
N PHE A 190 8.80 16.63 0.48
CA PHE A 190 7.47 16.34 -0.05
C PHE A 190 6.64 17.62 -0.06
N ARG A 191 6.30 18.14 -1.24
CA ARG A 191 5.44 19.30 -1.39
C ARG A 191 4.04 18.89 -1.78
N LYS A 192 3.04 19.37 -1.04
CA LYS A 192 1.62 19.12 -1.34
C LYS A 192 0.86 20.43 -1.48
N PHE A 193 0.25 20.61 -2.63
CA PHE A 193 -0.50 21.81 -3.02
C PHE A 193 -1.99 21.52 -2.89
N HIS A 194 -2.73 22.47 -2.33
CA HIS A 194 -4.15 22.34 -2.05
C HIS A 194 -4.96 23.43 -2.75
N ASP A 195 -6.08 23.03 -3.35
CA ASP A 195 -7.09 23.95 -3.84
C ASP A 195 -7.78 24.66 -2.67
N ALA A 196 -8.10 25.97 -2.84
CA ALA A 196 -8.73 26.78 -1.80
C ALA A 196 -10.12 26.25 -1.40
N GLU A 197 -10.87 25.74 -2.38
CA GLU A 197 -12.22 25.19 -2.17
C GLU A 197 -12.23 23.75 -1.62
N GLY A 198 -11.05 23.18 -1.37
CA GLY A 198 -10.89 21.78 -0.95
C GLY A 198 -11.25 20.78 -2.02
N GLY A 199 -11.04 19.50 -1.72
CA GLY A 199 -11.39 18.39 -2.59
C GLY A 199 -10.50 18.23 -3.83
N PHE A 200 -9.43 19.02 -3.97
CA PHE A 200 -8.41 18.85 -5.01
C PHE A 200 -7.03 19.17 -4.45
N ALA A 201 -6.07 18.26 -4.62
CA ALA A 201 -4.70 18.48 -4.17
C ALA A 201 -3.70 17.72 -5.03
N ILE A 202 -2.47 18.24 -5.11
CA ILE A 202 -1.37 17.62 -5.87
C ILE A 202 -0.16 17.49 -4.97
N GLY A 203 0.40 16.28 -4.90
CA GLY A 203 1.64 15.99 -4.17
C GLY A 203 2.78 15.70 -5.13
N LEU A 204 3.98 16.24 -4.82
CA LEU A 204 5.22 16.07 -5.58
C LEU A 204 6.32 15.54 -4.66
N LEU A 205 7.02 14.47 -5.07
CA LEU A 205 8.13 13.86 -4.34
C LEU A 205 9.22 13.46 -5.33
N ALA A 206 10.48 13.82 -5.04
CA ALA A 206 11.60 13.25 -5.80
C ALA A 206 11.74 11.76 -5.46
N GLU A 207 11.79 10.88 -6.47
CA GLU A 207 12.05 9.44 -6.34
C GLU A 207 13.50 9.11 -6.63
N SER A 208 14.11 9.90 -7.52
CA SER A 208 15.51 9.78 -7.92
C SER A 208 16.08 11.16 -8.29
N ALA A 209 17.28 11.18 -8.85
CA ALA A 209 17.88 12.42 -9.35
C ALA A 209 17.14 13.01 -10.58
N THR A 210 16.37 12.18 -11.30
CA THR A 210 15.72 12.58 -12.56
C THR A 210 14.21 12.45 -12.53
N ARG A 211 13.64 11.72 -11.56
CA ARG A 211 12.24 11.34 -11.55
C ARG A 211 11.50 11.91 -10.34
N VAL A 212 10.30 12.39 -10.61
CA VAL A 212 9.36 12.89 -9.60
C VAL A 212 8.11 12.00 -9.63
N VAL A 213 7.81 11.33 -8.54
CA VAL A 213 6.48 10.74 -8.30
C VAL A 213 5.54 11.86 -7.92
N TRP A 214 4.40 11.93 -8.57
CA TRP A 214 3.38 12.89 -8.23
C TRP A 214 1.99 12.29 -8.35
N PHE A 215 1.07 12.87 -7.59
CA PHE A 215 -0.30 12.40 -7.57
C PHE A 215 -1.28 13.56 -7.50
N VAL A 216 -2.47 13.35 -8.06
CA VAL A 216 -3.60 14.27 -8.00
C VAL A 216 -4.71 13.56 -7.23
N GLN A 217 -5.10 14.10 -6.09
CA GLN A 217 -6.26 13.65 -5.32
C GLN A 217 -7.44 14.55 -5.65
N PHE A 218 -8.61 13.95 -5.87
CA PHE A 218 -9.82 14.71 -6.16
C PHE A 218 -11.09 14.08 -5.60
N ASP A 219 -12.07 14.92 -5.27
CA ASP A 219 -13.38 14.54 -4.77
C ASP A 219 -14.18 13.81 -5.87
N ALA A 220 -14.48 12.53 -5.63
CA ALA A 220 -15.20 11.67 -6.56
C ALA A 220 -16.68 12.04 -6.73
N LEU A 221 -17.24 12.85 -5.81
CA LEU A 221 -18.61 13.34 -5.91
C LEU A 221 -18.69 14.65 -6.76
N ARG A 222 -17.62 15.45 -6.76
CA ARG A 222 -17.55 16.69 -7.56
C ARG A 222 -17.13 16.41 -9.00
N TRP A 223 -16.26 15.43 -9.23
CA TRP A 223 -15.68 15.13 -10.54
C TRP A 223 -15.71 13.66 -10.88
N THR A 224 -16.27 13.35 -12.03
CA THR A 224 -16.33 12.00 -12.57
C THR A 224 -15.50 11.94 -13.85
N LEU A 225 -14.65 10.93 -13.98
CA LEU A 225 -13.92 10.65 -15.21
C LEU A 225 -14.64 9.59 -16.03
N ALA A 226 -14.75 9.80 -17.33
CA ALA A 226 -15.40 8.88 -18.26
C ALA A 226 -14.63 7.54 -18.35
N ASN A 227 -13.30 7.61 -18.31
CA ASN A 227 -12.39 6.47 -18.35
C ASN A 227 -11.01 6.88 -17.80
N ALA A 228 -10.04 5.95 -17.81
CA ALA A 228 -8.66 6.18 -17.38
C ALA A 228 -7.67 6.32 -18.56
N SER A 229 -8.12 6.75 -19.74
CA SER A 229 -7.20 6.98 -20.86
C SER A 229 -6.25 8.13 -20.60
N ALA A 230 -5.07 8.10 -21.20
CA ALA A 230 -4.07 9.17 -21.08
C ALA A 230 -4.63 10.56 -21.44
N GLU A 231 -5.47 10.61 -22.47
CA GLU A 231 -6.14 11.83 -22.90
C GLU A 231 -7.12 12.34 -21.85
N THR A 232 -7.98 11.49 -21.31
CA THR A 232 -8.93 11.84 -20.26
C THR A 232 -8.22 12.35 -19.01
N LEU A 233 -7.17 11.64 -18.54
CA LEU A 233 -6.42 12.02 -17.34
C LEU A 233 -5.68 13.36 -17.54
N SER A 234 -4.99 13.53 -18.67
CA SER A 234 -4.24 14.75 -18.95
C SER A 234 -5.15 15.96 -19.14
N SER A 235 -6.28 15.82 -19.85
CA SER A 235 -7.25 16.91 -20.03
C SER A 235 -7.89 17.32 -18.71
N PHE A 236 -8.31 16.34 -17.89
CA PHE A 236 -8.87 16.60 -16.56
C PHE A 236 -7.95 17.43 -15.66
N ILE A 237 -6.65 17.08 -15.64
CA ILE A 237 -5.66 17.79 -14.83
C ILE A 237 -5.39 19.18 -15.44
N ARG A 238 -5.14 19.27 -16.75
CA ARG A 238 -4.81 20.52 -17.46
C ARG A 238 -5.85 21.62 -17.21
N GLU A 239 -7.12 21.28 -17.27
CA GLU A 239 -8.22 22.22 -17.04
C GLU A 239 -8.22 22.85 -15.64
N ARG A 240 -7.55 22.22 -14.66
CA ARG A 240 -7.61 22.60 -13.24
C ARG A 240 -6.35 23.26 -12.72
N ILE A 241 -5.22 23.14 -13.44
CA ILE A 241 -3.91 23.60 -12.96
C ILE A 241 -3.43 24.90 -13.61
N ALA A 242 -4.28 25.61 -14.36
CA ALA A 242 -3.87 26.78 -15.13
C ALA A 242 -3.17 27.89 -14.32
N TYR A 243 -3.53 28.02 -13.04
CA TYR A 243 -2.97 29.04 -12.13
C TYR A 243 -2.23 28.41 -10.93
N TRP A 244 -1.80 27.16 -11.07
CA TRP A 244 -1.07 26.48 -10.02
C TRP A 244 0.43 26.80 -10.09
N ALA A 245 1.12 26.51 -8.99
CA ALA A 245 2.56 26.69 -8.89
C ALA A 245 3.31 26.05 -10.07
N SER A 246 4.41 26.69 -10.49
CA SER A 246 5.20 26.27 -11.65
C SER A 246 5.71 24.82 -11.55
N GLU A 247 5.99 24.34 -10.34
CA GLU A 247 6.40 22.95 -10.07
C GLU A 247 5.34 21.94 -10.51
N VAL A 248 4.06 22.27 -10.34
CA VAL A 248 2.94 21.41 -10.77
C VAL A 248 2.86 21.36 -12.29
N THR A 249 2.97 22.51 -12.95
CA THR A 249 2.95 22.60 -14.41
C THR A 249 4.17 21.89 -15.03
N GLU A 250 5.35 21.99 -14.39
CA GLU A 250 6.56 21.31 -14.84
C GLU A 250 6.40 19.78 -14.73
N ALA A 251 5.89 19.26 -13.61
CA ALA A 251 5.61 17.84 -13.44
C ALA A 251 4.59 17.35 -14.48
N PHE A 252 3.51 18.09 -14.70
CA PHE A 252 2.49 17.78 -15.70
C PHE A 252 3.09 17.67 -17.11
N ASN A 253 3.89 18.66 -17.54
CA ASN A 253 4.46 18.71 -18.89
C ASN A 253 5.53 17.61 -19.13
N ALA A 254 6.17 17.13 -18.06
CA ALA A 254 7.18 16.07 -18.11
C ALA A 254 6.60 14.65 -17.92
N THR A 255 5.27 14.49 -17.97
CA THR A 255 4.59 13.23 -17.68
C THR A 255 4.12 12.51 -18.94
N ASP A 256 4.46 11.24 -19.05
CA ASP A 256 3.84 10.29 -19.98
C ASP A 256 2.57 9.71 -19.37
N PHE A 257 1.42 10.29 -19.70
CA PHE A 257 0.12 9.87 -19.15
C PHE A 257 -0.32 8.48 -19.59
N THR A 258 0.30 7.86 -20.58
CA THR A 258 0.02 6.46 -20.93
C THR A 258 0.41 5.49 -19.81
N LYS A 259 1.30 5.93 -18.93
CA LYS A 259 1.78 5.19 -17.75
C LYS A 259 1.09 5.62 -16.46
N SER A 260 0.21 6.61 -16.50
CA SER A 260 -0.50 7.08 -15.31
C SER A 260 -1.57 6.08 -14.86
N HIS A 261 -1.84 6.07 -13.57
CA HIS A 261 -2.79 5.16 -12.96
C HIS A 261 -3.90 5.91 -12.22
N LEU A 262 -5.16 5.58 -12.55
CA LEU A 262 -6.34 6.08 -11.83
C LEU A 262 -6.71 5.11 -10.72
N TRP A 263 -6.68 5.59 -9.49
CA TRP A 263 -6.88 4.77 -8.29
C TRP A 263 -8.15 5.19 -7.53
N PRO A 264 -9.16 4.32 -7.39
CA PRO A 264 -10.29 4.56 -6.50
C PRO A 264 -9.86 4.26 -5.05
N THR A 265 -9.74 5.30 -4.21
CA THR A 265 -9.33 5.12 -2.83
C THR A 265 -10.49 4.59 -1.99
N ARG A 266 -10.24 3.53 -1.23
CA ARG A 266 -11.24 2.89 -0.37
C ARG A 266 -10.61 2.48 0.93
N ASP A 267 -11.38 2.52 2.01
CA ASP A 267 -11.00 1.96 3.30
C ASP A 267 -11.90 0.79 3.69
N LEU A 268 -11.42 0.01 4.63
CA LEU A 268 -12.12 -1.10 5.26
C LEU A 268 -12.33 -0.78 6.74
N ALA A 269 -13.56 -0.92 7.22
CA ALA A 269 -13.82 -0.85 8.65
C ALA A 269 -13.01 -1.94 9.39
N PRO A 270 -12.46 -1.64 10.58
CA PRO A 270 -11.64 -2.61 11.32
C PRO A 270 -12.38 -3.92 11.56
N LEU A 271 -11.71 -5.02 11.23
CA LEU A 271 -12.24 -6.37 11.42
C LEU A 271 -12.22 -6.77 12.90
N ALA A 272 -13.17 -7.59 13.32
CA ALA A 272 -13.19 -8.18 14.65
C ALA A 272 -12.00 -9.12 14.90
N SER A 273 -11.52 -9.79 13.87
CA SER A 273 -10.27 -10.58 13.88
C SER A 273 -9.56 -10.44 12.53
N LEU A 274 -8.22 -10.54 12.54
CA LEU A 274 -7.41 -10.61 11.32
C LEU A 274 -7.03 -12.04 10.96
N ALA A 275 -7.50 -13.01 11.74
CA ALA A 275 -7.18 -14.42 11.54
C ALA A 275 -8.38 -15.30 11.86
N CYS A 276 -8.39 -16.48 11.24
CA CYS A 276 -9.35 -17.55 11.50
C CYS A 276 -8.59 -18.87 11.44
N GLU A 277 -8.46 -19.52 12.61
CA GLU A 277 -7.66 -20.73 12.79
C GLU A 277 -6.23 -20.55 12.22
N ASN A 278 -5.84 -21.35 11.23
CA ASN A 278 -4.53 -21.34 10.58
C ASN A 278 -4.44 -20.43 9.35
N LEU A 279 -5.35 -19.46 9.20
CA LEU A 279 -5.33 -18.47 8.12
C LEU A 279 -5.31 -17.05 8.70
N ALA A 280 -4.33 -16.24 8.27
CA ALA A 280 -4.21 -14.81 8.61
C ALA A 280 -4.40 -13.92 7.38
N LEU A 281 -5.15 -12.81 7.53
CA LEU A 281 -5.22 -11.73 6.55
C LEU A 281 -4.08 -10.73 6.81
N VAL A 282 -3.48 -10.20 5.73
CA VAL A 282 -2.30 -9.33 5.79
C VAL A 282 -2.43 -8.16 4.82
N GLY A 283 -1.96 -6.99 5.22
CA GLY A 283 -2.00 -5.79 4.40
C GLY A 283 -3.43 -5.36 4.03
N ASP A 284 -3.63 -4.90 2.81
CA ASP A 284 -4.93 -4.39 2.35
C ASP A 284 -6.07 -5.44 2.42
N ALA A 285 -5.75 -6.72 2.42
CA ALA A 285 -6.74 -7.77 2.65
C ALA A 285 -7.32 -7.70 4.06
N ALA A 286 -6.52 -7.30 5.04
CA ALA A 286 -6.90 -7.14 6.45
C ALA A 286 -7.38 -5.73 6.79
N HIS A 287 -6.76 -4.69 6.19
CA HIS A 287 -6.89 -3.31 6.68
C HIS A 287 -6.68 -2.26 5.58
N ALA A 288 -7.32 -2.43 4.42
CA ALA A 288 -7.26 -1.41 3.38
C ALA A 288 -7.53 -0.02 3.99
N CYS A 289 -6.63 0.93 3.77
CA CYS A 289 -6.70 2.27 4.33
C CYS A 289 -6.63 3.35 3.25
N LEU A 290 -7.11 4.54 3.58
CA LEU A 290 -7.00 5.70 2.69
C LEU A 290 -5.52 6.14 2.57
N PRO A 291 -5.08 6.60 1.38
CA PRO A 291 -3.67 6.93 1.12
C PRO A 291 -3.16 8.11 1.97
N PHE A 292 -4.04 8.90 2.56
CA PHE A 292 -3.69 10.03 3.42
C PHE A 292 -2.79 9.68 4.60
N THR A 293 -2.80 8.44 5.07
CA THR A 293 -1.99 7.98 6.20
C THR A 293 -0.62 7.46 5.81
N SER A 294 -0.37 7.21 4.52
CA SER A 294 0.82 6.51 4.00
C SER A 294 1.08 5.14 4.64
N GLN A 295 0.05 4.50 5.22
CA GLN A 295 0.21 3.25 5.99
C GLN A 295 -0.19 1.98 5.25
N GLY A 296 -0.66 2.02 4.00
CA GLY A 296 -1.05 0.80 3.28
C GLY A 296 0.10 -0.19 3.14
N ALA A 297 1.17 0.18 2.44
CA ALA A 297 2.36 -0.65 2.28
C ALA A 297 3.12 -0.82 3.62
N ASN A 298 3.31 0.27 4.37
CA ASN A 298 4.02 0.24 5.65
C ASN A 298 3.32 -0.66 6.67
N GLY A 299 1.99 -0.62 6.75
CA GLY A 299 1.20 -1.52 7.58
C GLY A 299 1.40 -3.00 7.22
N ALA A 300 1.43 -3.33 5.93
CA ALA A 300 1.68 -4.68 5.45
C ALA A 300 3.08 -5.21 5.82
N LEU A 301 4.11 -4.35 5.79
CA LEU A 301 5.47 -4.68 6.22
C LEU A 301 5.53 -4.96 7.73
N VAL A 302 4.86 -4.13 8.53
CA VAL A 302 4.77 -4.33 9.98
C VAL A 302 3.99 -5.61 10.31
N ASP A 303 2.94 -5.94 9.55
CA ASP A 303 2.25 -7.22 9.69
C ASP A 303 3.20 -8.41 9.51
N ALA A 304 4.02 -8.38 8.46
CA ALA A 304 4.99 -9.44 8.17
C ALA A 304 6.05 -9.57 9.27
N MET A 305 6.56 -8.45 9.79
CA MET A 305 7.50 -8.44 10.90
C MET A 305 6.91 -9.07 12.17
N ILE A 306 5.67 -8.72 12.52
CA ILE A 306 5.00 -9.27 13.71
C ILE A 306 4.71 -10.76 13.50
N LEU A 307 4.22 -11.16 12.32
CA LEU A 307 3.99 -12.56 12.00
C LEU A 307 5.28 -13.39 12.07
N ARG A 308 6.41 -12.87 11.56
CA ARG A 308 7.73 -13.50 11.73
C ARG A 308 8.04 -13.76 13.21
N HIS A 309 7.85 -12.75 14.06
CA HIS A 309 8.09 -12.86 15.50
C HIS A 309 7.19 -13.91 16.14
N GLU A 310 5.89 -13.87 15.88
CA GLU A 310 4.92 -14.79 16.49
C GLU A 310 5.10 -16.22 16.01
N LEU A 311 5.50 -16.43 14.75
CA LEU A 311 5.73 -17.74 14.17
C LEU A 311 7.08 -18.36 14.56
N SER A 312 8.05 -17.56 15.01
CA SER A 312 9.36 -18.09 15.44
C SER A 312 9.30 -19.01 16.66
N ALA A 313 8.23 -18.96 17.43
CA ALA A 313 7.98 -19.81 18.60
C ALA A 313 7.01 -20.97 18.34
N VAL A 314 6.59 -21.20 17.09
CA VAL A 314 5.63 -22.22 16.71
C VAL A 314 6.32 -23.58 16.58
N CYS A 315 5.78 -24.59 17.26
CA CYS A 315 6.27 -25.97 17.22
C CYS A 315 5.24 -26.98 16.66
N ASN A 316 3.95 -26.60 16.62
CA ASN A 316 2.85 -27.46 16.15
C ASN A 316 1.67 -26.61 15.65
N ASP A 317 0.65 -27.26 15.06
CA ASP A 317 -0.52 -26.58 14.45
C ASP A 317 -1.31 -25.73 15.46
N ALA A 318 -1.47 -26.18 16.70
CA ALA A 318 -2.15 -25.41 17.74
C ALA A 318 -1.39 -24.13 18.11
N ASP A 319 -0.07 -24.09 17.94
CA ASP A 319 0.75 -22.89 18.12
C ASP A 319 0.52 -21.90 17.00
N VAL A 320 0.25 -22.34 15.77
CA VAL A 320 -0.09 -21.47 14.63
C VAL A 320 -1.34 -20.64 14.94
N CYS A 321 -2.43 -21.29 15.36
CA CYS A 321 -3.67 -20.59 15.71
C CYS A 321 -3.43 -19.57 16.82
N ARG A 322 -2.63 -19.89 17.83
CA ARG A 322 -2.25 -18.96 18.90
C ARG A 322 -1.39 -17.81 18.42
N ALA A 323 -0.43 -18.05 17.53
CA ALA A 323 0.41 -17.03 16.93
C ALA A 323 -0.44 -16.02 16.11
N PHE A 324 -1.36 -16.54 15.29
CA PHE A 324 -2.26 -15.71 14.50
C PHE A 324 -3.25 -14.90 15.36
N ALA A 325 -3.73 -15.47 16.45
CA ALA A 325 -4.57 -14.75 17.42
C ALA A 325 -3.80 -13.61 18.10
N ARG A 326 -2.51 -13.83 18.46
CA ARG A 326 -1.65 -12.76 19.04
C ARG A 326 -1.35 -11.68 18.00
N TYR A 327 -1.01 -12.04 16.76
CA TYR A 327 -0.88 -11.10 15.66
C TYR A 327 -2.13 -10.22 15.51
N SER A 328 -3.31 -10.84 15.43
CA SER A 328 -4.58 -10.13 15.33
C SER A 328 -4.79 -9.15 16.49
N THR A 329 -4.51 -9.58 17.72
CA THR A 329 -4.65 -8.76 18.93
C THR A 329 -3.71 -7.54 18.92
N GLN A 330 -2.46 -7.73 18.49
CA GLN A 330 -1.47 -6.64 18.42
C GLN A 330 -1.78 -5.62 17.33
N ARG A 331 -2.32 -6.07 16.18
CA ARG A 331 -2.50 -5.19 15.01
C ARG A 331 -3.82 -4.41 15.00
N ARG A 332 -4.88 -4.95 15.58
CA ARG A 332 -6.21 -4.32 15.58
C ARG A 332 -6.25 -2.87 16.09
N PRO A 333 -5.59 -2.50 17.21
CA PRO A 333 -5.58 -1.11 17.66
C PRO A 333 -4.95 -0.14 16.66
N HIS A 334 -3.90 -0.57 15.96
CA HIS A 334 -3.27 0.22 14.91
C HIS A 334 -4.23 0.43 13.72
N HIS A 335 -4.89 -0.64 13.25
CA HIS A 335 -5.86 -0.55 12.14
C HIS A 335 -7.03 0.37 12.49
N GLN A 336 -7.55 0.30 13.72
CA GLN A 336 -8.58 1.21 14.21
C GLN A 336 -8.11 2.68 14.15
N ARG A 337 -6.87 2.95 14.57
CA ARG A 337 -6.28 4.29 14.53
C ARG A 337 -6.15 4.77 13.09
N MET A 338 -5.61 3.95 12.17
CA MET A 338 -5.43 4.32 10.76
C MET A 338 -6.76 4.56 10.04
N PHE A 339 -7.77 3.77 10.32
CA PHE A 339 -9.12 3.97 9.81
C PHE A 339 -9.72 5.31 10.27
N THR A 340 -9.66 5.60 11.57
CA THR A 340 -10.19 6.84 12.14
C THR A 340 -9.45 8.05 11.59
N GLU A 341 -8.12 8.00 11.58
CA GLU A 341 -7.28 9.10 11.15
C GLU A 341 -7.35 9.32 9.62
N GLY A 342 -7.40 8.25 8.84
CA GLY A 342 -7.60 8.36 7.39
C GLY A 342 -8.90 9.06 7.03
N ARG A 343 -9.98 8.80 7.77
CA ARG A 343 -11.27 9.48 7.58
C ARG A 343 -11.24 10.93 8.04
N ARG A 344 -10.55 11.24 9.12
CA ARG A 344 -10.33 12.62 9.58
C ARG A 344 -9.56 13.43 8.52
N LEU A 345 -8.46 12.88 8.00
CA LEU A 345 -7.67 13.51 6.94
C LEU A 345 -8.47 13.68 5.64
N ARG A 346 -9.30 12.71 5.27
CA ARG A 346 -10.21 12.84 4.13
C ARG A 346 -11.22 13.98 4.33
N ALA A 347 -11.82 14.09 5.52
CA ALA A 347 -12.75 15.17 5.82
C ALA A 347 -12.07 16.55 5.70
N ALA A 348 -10.84 16.67 6.22
CA ALA A 348 -10.03 17.88 6.07
C ALA A 348 -9.69 18.19 4.61
N PHE A 349 -9.35 17.18 3.82
CA PHE A 349 -9.07 17.34 2.40
C PHE A 349 -10.28 17.82 1.60
N LEU A 350 -11.48 17.35 1.93
CA LEU A 350 -12.71 17.71 1.22
C LEU A 350 -13.26 19.11 1.61
N ALA A 351 -12.86 19.63 2.76
CA ALA A 351 -13.29 20.94 3.25
C ALA A 351 -12.47 22.08 2.61
N PRO A 352 -13.07 23.27 2.39
CA PRO A 352 -12.34 24.47 1.99
C PRO A 352 -11.23 24.82 2.97
N LEU A 353 -10.07 25.29 2.49
CA LEU A 353 -8.91 25.67 3.31
C LEU A 353 -9.26 26.73 4.38
N ALA A 354 -10.17 27.64 4.05
CA ALA A 354 -10.63 28.68 5.00
C ALA A 354 -11.39 28.10 6.22
N GLN A 355 -12.01 26.92 6.06
CA GLN A 355 -12.76 26.26 7.14
C GLN A 355 -11.90 25.27 7.93
N GLN A 356 -10.98 24.62 7.23
CA GLN A 356 -10.10 23.63 7.85
C GLN A 356 -8.71 23.67 7.19
N PRO A 357 -7.67 24.10 7.92
CA PRO A 357 -6.32 24.09 7.36
C PRO A 357 -5.87 22.66 7.05
N PRO A 358 -5.01 22.47 6.05
CA PRO A 358 -4.54 21.16 5.67
C PRO A 358 -3.72 20.54 6.81
N VAL A 359 -3.88 19.23 6.95
CA VAL A 359 -3.20 18.44 7.98
C VAL A 359 -2.11 17.61 7.33
N LEU A 360 -1.02 17.41 8.06
CA LEU A 360 0.10 16.57 7.63
C LEU A 360 -0.43 15.18 7.20
N PRO A 361 -0.19 14.75 5.94
CA PRO A 361 -0.78 13.52 5.42
C PRO A 361 0.04 12.26 5.75
N LEU A 362 0.98 12.35 6.68
CA LEU A 362 1.86 11.26 7.07
C LEU A 362 1.65 10.94 8.55
N ILE A 363 1.43 9.66 8.85
CA ILE A 363 1.26 9.17 10.21
C ILE A 363 2.25 8.03 10.42
N ALA A 364 3.10 8.16 11.43
CA ALA A 364 4.07 7.15 11.84
C ALA A 364 3.45 6.11 12.80
#